data_98eaa59fe25a109681c0cfc8992409be
#
_entry.id   98eaa59fe25a109681c0cfc8992409be
#
_cell.length_a   1.000
_cell.length_b   1.000
_cell.length_c   1.000
_cell.angle_alpha   90.00
_cell.angle_beta   90.00
_cell.angle_gamma   90.00
#
_symmetry.space_group_name_H-M   'P 1'
#
loop_
_entity.id
_entity.type
_entity.pdbx_description
1 polymer ?
#
loop_
_entity_poly.entity_id
_entity_poly.type
_entity_poly.pdbx_seq_one_letter_code
_entity_poly.pdbx_strand_id
1 'polypeptide(L)'
;MSVPTSSSNEYRLVTFIILWARRNNIHYEFDDYGNVYLTKGEIKEGEYYPCVTAHLDSVQSKQKTYAQAGQPLQVKTRISTINKKHEIYVDGMGIGGDDKAGVLIGLSMFSHLDTLKACFFLEEEIGCKGSAKLNKEWFKDVGYVMGFDSPDLNRAAYACSGVKLFSANFFKTYMQDICKKHGLTKFQSEPFTDVKEIREQTGIMCMNFGSGYYNAHSEREYCVIEDMDTACRMGVELIEFIGLTRHELQHSSGWVKAPDGVYRKVATDDEDEKFFRTLSGVQYGYYGYGNQGSYNYGTTTKTSGSTTTTTVTKTTETAKDDKNKVNIETLKYVTERYEEHIEDVKARIQKVCEANNIDFALFENEFVTTIKF
;
A
#
# COMPACT_ATOMS: atom_id res chain seq x y z
N MET A 1 -3.00 0.46 -12.95
CA MET A 1 -3.89 -0.72 -12.89
C MET A 1 -3.51 -1.83 -13.89
N SER A 2 -3.08 -1.51 -15.11
CA SER A 2 -2.69 -2.52 -16.13
C SER A 2 -1.30 -3.17 -15.91
N VAL A 3 -0.50 -2.67 -15.00
CA VAL A 3 0.81 -3.23 -14.69
C VAL A 3 0.64 -4.53 -13.90
N PRO A 4 1.11 -5.69 -14.42
CA PRO A 4 1.03 -6.94 -13.68
C PRO A 4 2.06 -6.96 -12.55
N THR A 5 1.65 -7.48 -11.39
CA THR A 5 2.51 -7.62 -10.21
C THR A 5 2.07 -8.85 -9.38
N SER A 6 3.00 -9.44 -8.67
CA SER A 6 2.73 -10.49 -7.68
C SER A 6 3.89 -10.52 -6.70
N SER A 7 3.70 -11.14 -5.52
CA SER A 7 4.77 -11.26 -4.52
C SER A 7 6.07 -11.79 -5.12
N SER A 8 7.18 -11.17 -4.77
CA SER A 8 8.54 -11.41 -5.32
C SER A 8 8.66 -11.17 -6.84
N ASN A 9 7.77 -10.39 -7.44
CA ASN A 9 7.80 -10.08 -8.88
C ASN A 9 7.21 -8.68 -9.18
N GLU A 10 7.59 -7.69 -8.37
CA GLU A 10 7.05 -6.32 -8.37
C GLU A 10 7.81 -5.38 -9.33
N TYR A 11 8.92 -5.82 -9.91
CA TYR A 11 9.87 -4.99 -10.65
C TYR A 11 9.23 -4.09 -11.73
N ARG A 12 8.11 -4.52 -12.35
CA ARG A 12 7.40 -3.71 -13.35
C ARG A 12 6.67 -2.53 -12.73
N LEU A 13 6.03 -2.76 -11.58
CA LEU A 13 5.35 -1.68 -10.88
C LEU A 13 6.36 -0.72 -10.26
N VAL A 14 7.47 -1.24 -9.73
CA VAL A 14 8.62 -0.44 -9.29
C VAL A 14 9.14 0.44 -10.43
N THR A 15 9.41 -0.16 -11.60
CA THR A 15 9.87 0.59 -12.78
C THR A 15 8.86 1.67 -13.19
N PHE A 16 7.56 1.36 -13.19
CA PHE A 16 6.53 2.33 -13.49
C PHE A 16 6.56 3.53 -12.53
N ILE A 17 6.69 3.29 -11.21
CA ILE A 17 6.75 4.34 -10.20
C ILE A 17 7.98 5.24 -10.40
N ILE A 18 9.14 4.65 -10.68
CA ILE A 18 10.37 5.41 -10.92
C ILE A 18 10.24 6.30 -12.15
N LEU A 19 9.74 5.74 -13.27
CA LEU A 19 9.54 6.52 -14.50
C LEU A 19 8.52 7.64 -14.28
N TRP A 20 7.47 7.37 -13.52
CA TRP A 20 6.49 8.37 -13.13
C TRP A 20 7.12 9.47 -12.27
N ALA A 21 7.91 9.12 -11.24
CA ALA A 21 8.58 10.07 -10.36
C ALA A 21 9.54 10.99 -11.15
N ARG A 22 10.35 10.43 -12.05
CA ARG A 22 11.25 11.20 -12.94
C ARG A 22 10.51 12.20 -13.80
N ARG A 23 9.40 11.77 -14.47
CA ARG A 23 8.59 12.65 -15.31
C ARG A 23 7.95 13.81 -14.53
N ASN A 24 7.70 13.61 -13.25
CA ASN A 24 7.09 14.63 -12.40
C ASN A 24 8.11 15.39 -11.53
N ASN A 25 9.43 15.21 -11.78
CA ASN A 25 10.53 15.80 -11.00
C ASN A 25 10.41 15.52 -9.49
N ILE A 26 10.01 14.31 -9.14
CA ILE A 26 9.91 13.82 -7.77
C ILE A 26 11.17 13.01 -7.45
N HIS A 27 11.82 13.33 -6.35
CA HIS A 27 12.98 12.56 -5.88
C HIS A 27 12.58 11.15 -5.50
N TYR A 28 13.40 10.15 -5.87
CA TYR A 28 13.19 8.76 -5.48
C TYR A 28 14.48 8.11 -5.01
N GLU A 29 14.34 7.18 -4.11
CA GLU A 29 15.43 6.35 -3.59
C GLU A 29 14.94 4.94 -3.22
N PHE A 30 15.87 4.05 -2.94
CA PHE A 30 15.62 2.67 -2.52
C PHE A 30 16.30 2.40 -1.19
N ASP A 31 15.73 1.53 -0.38
CA ASP A 31 16.46 0.91 0.72
C ASP A 31 17.17 -0.37 0.28
N ASP A 32 17.88 -1.01 1.22
CA ASP A 32 18.63 -2.24 0.95
C ASP A 32 17.73 -3.44 0.61
N TYR A 33 16.43 -3.36 0.93
CA TYR A 33 15.47 -4.41 0.56
C TYR A 33 14.93 -4.23 -0.86
N GLY A 34 14.93 -3.00 -1.36
CA GLY A 34 14.39 -2.61 -2.65
C GLY A 34 13.05 -1.89 -2.57
N ASN A 35 12.59 -1.52 -1.37
CA ASN A 35 11.43 -0.67 -1.21
C ASN A 35 11.67 0.70 -1.86
N VAL A 36 10.61 1.31 -2.37
CA VAL A 36 10.69 2.58 -3.11
C VAL A 36 10.22 3.73 -2.22
N TYR A 37 11.01 4.77 -2.16
CA TYR A 37 10.72 5.98 -1.40
C TYR A 37 10.69 7.19 -2.32
N LEU A 38 9.66 8.01 -2.19
CA LEU A 38 9.49 9.24 -2.97
C LEU A 38 9.44 10.45 -2.03
N THR A 39 10.04 11.57 -2.47
CA THR A 39 10.00 12.83 -1.72
C THR A 39 9.75 14.00 -2.66
N LYS A 40 8.72 14.82 -2.37
CA LYS A 40 8.42 16.07 -3.05
C LYS A 40 8.41 17.23 -2.06
N GLY A 41 8.95 18.37 -2.49
CA GLY A 41 8.99 19.60 -1.71
C GLY A 41 10.07 19.60 -0.62
N GLU A 42 10.12 20.71 0.10
CA GLU A 42 11.04 20.95 1.21
C GLU A 42 10.25 21.33 2.46
N ILE A 43 10.78 21.00 3.63
CA ILE A 43 10.22 21.38 4.93
C ILE A 43 11.16 22.34 5.65
N LYS A 44 10.60 23.17 6.51
CA LYS A 44 11.37 24.08 7.37
C LYS A 44 11.74 23.38 8.68
N GLU A 45 12.63 23.98 9.42
CA GLU A 45 12.95 23.52 10.76
C GLU A 45 11.69 23.44 11.65
N GLY A 46 11.45 22.28 12.24
CA GLY A 46 10.27 21.99 13.07
C GLY A 46 9.03 21.51 12.29
N GLU A 47 9.08 21.47 10.96
CA GLU A 47 8.06 20.84 10.13
C GLU A 47 8.40 19.38 9.83
N TYR A 48 7.38 18.60 9.46
CA TYR A 48 7.50 17.17 9.15
C TYR A 48 6.66 16.82 7.93
N TYR A 49 7.18 15.93 7.09
CA TYR A 49 6.45 15.47 5.92
C TYR A 49 5.22 14.64 6.30
N PRO A 50 4.04 14.88 5.72
CA PRO A 50 3.03 13.85 5.59
C PRO A 50 3.58 12.72 4.72
N CYS A 51 3.19 11.47 5.03
CA CYS A 51 3.62 10.32 4.24
C CYS A 51 2.43 9.44 3.88
N VAL A 52 2.45 8.91 2.65
CA VAL A 52 1.51 7.88 2.20
C VAL A 52 2.23 6.57 1.95
N THR A 53 1.53 5.45 2.13
CA THR A 53 2.11 4.12 1.88
C THR A 53 1.13 3.21 1.17
N ALA A 54 1.66 2.29 0.37
CA ALA A 54 0.97 1.19 -0.27
C ALA A 54 1.95 0.04 -0.54
N HIS A 55 1.46 -1.16 -0.82
CA HIS A 55 2.32 -2.25 -1.24
C HIS A 55 2.28 -2.50 -2.75
N LEU A 56 3.32 -3.18 -3.25
CA LEU A 56 3.56 -3.33 -4.68
C LEU A 56 3.25 -4.72 -5.19
N ASP A 57 3.12 -5.69 -4.32
CA ASP A 57 2.79 -7.06 -4.71
C ASP A 57 1.28 -7.30 -4.76
N SER A 58 0.90 -8.50 -5.10
CA SER A 58 -0.48 -8.97 -5.17
C SER A 58 -0.46 -10.49 -5.05
N VAL A 59 -1.46 -11.07 -4.40
CA VAL A 59 -1.66 -12.54 -4.34
C VAL A 59 -1.98 -13.17 -5.69
N GLN A 60 -2.19 -12.39 -6.74
CA GLN A 60 -2.66 -12.84 -8.04
C GLN A 60 -1.56 -13.56 -8.83
N SER A 61 -1.30 -14.82 -8.54
CA SER A 61 -0.22 -15.61 -9.15
C SER A 61 -0.27 -15.67 -10.69
N LYS A 62 -1.45 -15.57 -11.30
CA LYS A 62 -1.63 -15.49 -12.75
C LYS A 62 -0.96 -14.24 -13.34
N GLN A 63 -0.88 -13.14 -12.61
CA GLN A 63 -0.22 -11.91 -13.06
C GLN A 63 1.29 -12.09 -13.27
N LYS A 64 1.92 -13.03 -12.57
CA LYS A 64 3.33 -13.37 -12.78
C LYS A 64 3.63 -13.79 -14.22
N THR A 65 2.74 -14.56 -14.84
CA THR A 65 2.89 -14.98 -16.25
C THR A 65 2.85 -13.77 -17.18
N TYR A 66 1.93 -12.83 -16.96
CA TYR A 66 1.85 -11.58 -17.73
C TYR A 66 3.12 -10.73 -17.54
N ALA A 67 3.59 -10.60 -16.32
CA ALA A 67 4.83 -9.87 -16.01
C ALA A 67 6.04 -10.48 -16.74
N GLN A 68 6.21 -11.81 -16.69
CA GLN A 68 7.30 -12.51 -17.35
C GLN A 68 7.21 -12.41 -18.87
N ALA A 69 6.01 -12.46 -19.44
CA ALA A 69 5.79 -12.30 -20.88
C ALA A 69 5.91 -10.85 -21.37
N GLY A 70 6.10 -9.89 -20.48
CA GLY A 70 6.18 -8.48 -20.88
C GLY A 70 4.83 -7.87 -21.26
N GLN A 71 3.71 -8.48 -20.90
CA GLN A 71 2.39 -8.08 -21.33
C GLN A 71 1.63 -7.32 -20.24
N PRO A 72 0.90 -6.25 -20.58
CA PRO A 72 0.00 -5.59 -19.64
C PRO A 72 -1.24 -6.44 -19.38
N LEU A 73 -1.89 -6.21 -18.23
CA LEU A 73 -3.21 -6.76 -17.97
C LEU A 73 -4.25 -6.11 -18.89
N GLN A 74 -5.20 -6.91 -19.35
CA GLN A 74 -6.32 -6.44 -20.17
C GLN A 74 -7.42 -5.88 -19.26
N VAL A 75 -7.22 -4.66 -18.77
CA VAL A 75 -8.16 -3.98 -17.89
C VAL A 75 -9.44 -3.62 -18.68
N LYS A 76 -10.57 -3.94 -18.11
CA LYS A 76 -11.91 -3.63 -18.64
C LYS A 76 -12.66 -2.73 -17.69
N THR A 77 -13.64 -2.02 -18.22
CA THR A 77 -14.54 -1.15 -17.45
C THR A 77 -15.98 -1.60 -17.63
N ARG A 78 -16.79 -1.44 -16.59
CA ARG A 78 -18.24 -1.57 -16.63
C ARG A 78 -18.90 -0.58 -15.67
N ILE A 79 -20.16 -0.26 -15.91
CA ILE A 79 -20.95 0.52 -14.98
C ILE A 79 -21.73 -0.44 -14.08
N SER A 80 -21.56 -0.30 -12.77
CA SER A 80 -22.30 -1.08 -11.79
C SER A 80 -23.81 -0.88 -11.93
N THR A 81 -24.55 -1.97 -11.97
CA THR A 81 -26.02 -1.92 -12.03
C THR A 81 -26.62 -1.44 -10.71
N ILE A 82 -25.92 -1.58 -9.60
CA ILE A 82 -26.38 -1.29 -8.25
C ILE A 82 -26.22 0.20 -7.93
N ASN A 83 -25.00 0.73 -8.01
CA ASN A 83 -24.66 2.07 -7.55
C ASN A 83 -24.31 3.06 -8.68
N LYS A 84 -24.34 2.60 -9.93
CA LYS A 84 -24.02 3.37 -11.16
C LYS A 84 -22.58 3.90 -11.23
N LYS A 85 -21.69 3.37 -10.41
CA LYS A 85 -20.26 3.71 -10.41
C LYS A 85 -19.50 2.91 -11.47
N HIS A 86 -18.32 3.42 -11.86
CA HIS A 86 -17.43 2.77 -12.82
C HIS A 86 -16.52 1.77 -12.12
N GLU A 87 -16.69 0.51 -12.46
CA GLU A 87 -15.85 -0.60 -12.00
C GLU A 87 -14.80 -0.93 -13.06
N ILE A 88 -13.55 -1.14 -12.63
CA ILE A 88 -12.45 -1.65 -13.44
C ILE A 88 -12.03 -3.03 -12.94
N TYR A 89 -11.81 -3.97 -13.88
CA TYR A 89 -11.54 -5.37 -13.58
C TYR A 89 -10.74 -6.05 -14.69
N VAL A 90 -10.33 -7.28 -14.47
CA VAL A 90 -9.70 -8.17 -15.47
C VAL A 90 -10.47 -9.47 -15.52
N ASP A 91 -10.74 -9.99 -16.71
CA ASP A 91 -11.46 -11.26 -16.84
C ASP A 91 -10.60 -12.44 -16.38
N GLY A 92 -11.18 -13.32 -15.55
CA GLY A 92 -10.60 -14.59 -15.14
C GLY A 92 -9.41 -14.48 -14.17
N MET A 93 -9.15 -13.27 -13.64
CA MET A 93 -8.18 -13.06 -12.54
C MET A 93 -8.50 -11.79 -11.78
N GLY A 94 -8.00 -11.65 -10.55
CA GLY A 94 -8.05 -10.38 -9.84
C GLY A 94 -7.19 -9.32 -10.51
N ILE A 95 -7.66 -8.08 -10.47
CA ILE A 95 -6.93 -6.93 -11.02
C ILE A 95 -5.69 -6.58 -10.17
N GLY A 96 -5.60 -7.05 -8.91
CA GLY A 96 -4.60 -6.64 -7.93
C GLY A 96 -4.88 -5.20 -7.48
N GLY A 97 -6.15 -4.90 -7.21
CA GLY A 97 -6.59 -3.64 -6.62
C GLY A 97 -6.00 -3.44 -5.24
N ASP A 98 -5.87 -4.54 -4.53
CA ASP A 98 -5.04 -4.77 -3.37
C ASP A 98 -3.57 -5.00 -3.83
N ASP A 99 -2.61 -4.01 -3.76
CA ASP A 99 -2.89 -2.63 -3.33
C ASP A 99 -2.51 -1.61 -4.43
N LYS A 100 -2.72 -1.95 -5.71
CA LYS A 100 -2.52 -0.97 -6.81
C LYS A 100 -3.47 0.23 -6.70
N ALA A 101 -4.60 0.09 -5.98
CA ALA A 101 -5.48 1.21 -5.69
C ALA A 101 -4.78 2.23 -4.77
N GLY A 102 -4.17 1.76 -3.67
CA GLY A 102 -3.37 2.60 -2.78
C GLY A 102 -2.15 3.23 -3.49
N VAL A 103 -1.46 2.47 -4.35
CA VAL A 103 -0.39 3.03 -5.19
C VAL A 103 -0.91 4.19 -6.05
N LEU A 104 -2.05 3.99 -6.75
CA LEU A 104 -2.63 5.04 -7.59
C LEU A 104 -3.05 6.26 -6.79
N ILE A 105 -3.68 6.07 -5.63
CA ILE A 105 -4.07 7.13 -4.70
C ILE A 105 -2.82 7.90 -4.26
N GLY A 106 -1.79 7.20 -3.76
CA GLY A 106 -0.55 7.82 -3.31
C GLY A 106 0.13 8.66 -4.39
N LEU A 107 0.27 8.12 -5.61
CA LEU A 107 0.83 8.86 -6.73
C LEU A 107 -0.04 10.06 -7.14
N SER A 108 -1.37 9.93 -7.10
CA SER A 108 -2.28 11.03 -7.42
C SER A 108 -2.18 12.18 -6.43
N MET A 109 -1.95 11.91 -5.14
CA MET A 109 -1.81 12.91 -4.10
C MET A 109 -0.61 13.86 -4.34
N PHE A 110 0.45 13.40 -4.99
CA PHE A 110 1.56 14.26 -5.41
C PHE A 110 1.15 15.37 -6.40
N SER A 111 0.04 15.20 -7.12
CA SER A 111 -0.47 16.23 -8.02
C SER A 111 -1.20 17.35 -7.29
N HIS A 112 -1.62 17.11 -6.04
CA HIS A 112 -2.41 18.04 -5.22
C HIS A 112 -1.61 18.69 -4.10
N LEU A 113 -0.53 18.05 -3.64
CA LEU A 113 0.26 18.49 -2.49
C LEU A 113 1.65 18.91 -2.93
N ASP A 114 2.13 20.03 -2.37
CA ASP A 114 3.48 20.55 -2.64
C ASP A 114 4.55 19.84 -1.82
N THR A 115 4.18 19.32 -0.66
CA THR A 115 5.08 18.65 0.28
C THR A 115 4.48 17.30 0.65
N LEU A 116 5.14 16.21 0.22
CA LEU A 116 4.67 14.84 0.45
C LEU A 116 5.83 13.85 0.36
N LYS A 117 5.84 12.87 1.23
CA LYS A 117 6.61 11.63 1.11
C LYS A 117 5.70 10.45 0.77
N ALA A 118 6.23 9.46 0.06
CA ALA A 118 5.56 8.17 -0.12
C ALA A 118 6.56 7.04 0.03
N CYS A 119 6.13 5.93 0.60
CA CYS A 119 6.89 4.68 0.63
C CYS A 119 6.04 3.54 0.09
N PHE A 120 6.63 2.75 -0.81
CA PHE A 120 5.99 1.62 -1.44
C PHE A 120 6.78 0.36 -1.12
N PHE A 121 6.12 -0.60 -0.49
CA PHE A 121 6.76 -1.79 0.05
C PHE A 121 6.61 -3.00 -0.85
N LEU A 122 7.62 -3.86 -0.84
CA LEU A 122 7.62 -5.15 -1.51
C LEU A 122 7.12 -6.23 -0.55
N GLU A 123 6.51 -7.30 -1.10
CA GLU A 123 6.21 -8.54 -0.37
C GLU A 123 5.35 -8.34 0.90
N GLU A 124 4.32 -7.47 0.85
CA GLU A 124 3.34 -7.33 1.92
C GLU A 124 2.54 -8.62 2.09
N GLU A 125 2.01 -9.16 1.02
CA GLU A 125 1.10 -10.30 0.94
C GLU A 125 1.70 -11.64 1.43
N ILE A 126 2.99 -11.66 1.61
CA ILE A 126 3.73 -12.81 2.17
C ILE A 126 4.39 -12.49 3.50
N GLY A 127 3.79 -11.56 4.26
CA GLY A 127 4.07 -11.26 5.65
C GLY A 127 4.82 -9.94 5.87
N CYS A 128 4.45 -8.87 5.17
CA CYS A 128 4.97 -7.50 5.34
C CYS A 128 6.51 -7.44 5.33
N LYS A 129 7.15 -8.24 4.47
CA LYS A 129 8.61 -8.43 4.52
C LYS A 129 9.38 -7.16 4.16
N GLY A 130 8.85 -6.39 3.22
CA GLY A 130 9.44 -5.11 2.80
C GLY A 130 9.39 -4.10 3.93
N SER A 131 8.22 -3.84 4.50
CA SER A 131 8.07 -2.88 5.60
C SER A 131 8.77 -3.32 6.89
N ALA A 132 8.91 -4.62 7.14
CA ALA A 132 9.74 -5.12 8.24
C ALA A 132 11.22 -4.73 8.10
N LYS A 133 11.67 -4.34 6.91
CA LYS A 133 13.04 -3.91 6.58
C LYS A 133 13.15 -2.42 6.21
N LEU A 134 12.13 -1.64 6.53
CA LEU A 134 12.07 -0.21 6.19
C LEU A 134 13.33 0.57 6.63
N ASN A 135 13.66 1.62 5.88
CA ASN A 135 14.73 2.55 6.24
C ASN A 135 14.24 3.54 7.32
N LYS A 136 14.56 3.26 8.59
CA LYS A 136 14.15 4.11 9.74
C LYS A 136 14.69 5.54 9.65
N GLU A 137 15.86 5.74 9.06
CA GLU A 137 16.46 7.07 8.91
C GLU A 137 15.60 7.97 8.02
N TRP A 138 15.02 7.38 6.95
CA TRP A 138 14.15 8.10 6.06
C TRP A 138 12.85 8.60 6.74
N PHE A 139 12.40 7.91 7.80
CA PHE A 139 11.20 8.29 8.55
C PHE A 139 11.45 9.35 9.64
N LYS A 140 12.69 9.79 9.87
CA LYS A 140 12.99 10.76 10.94
C LYS A 140 12.27 12.09 10.79
N ASP A 141 12.05 12.53 9.58
CA ASP A 141 11.37 13.76 9.22
C ASP A 141 9.91 13.55 8.79
N VAL A 142 9.37 12.34 8.97
CA VAL A 142 7.95 12.03 8.70
C VAL A 142 7.11 12.32 9.94
N GLY A 143 6.02 13.04 9.76
CA GLY A 143 5.11 13.46 10.83
C GLY A 143 4.04 12.42 11.17
N TYR A 144 3.46 11.82 10.18
CA TYR A 144 2.43 10.76 10.25
C TYR A 144 2.34 10.02 8.90
N VAL A 145 1.71 8.83 8.90
CA VAL A 145 1.61 7.98 7.72
C VAL A 145 0.15 7.59 7.45
N MET A 146 -0.25 7.65 6.19
CA MET A 146 -1.55 7.17 5.70
C MET A 146 -1.35 6.02 4.72
N GLY A 147 -1.85 4.83 5.06
CA GLY A 147 -2.05 3.73 4.14
C GLY A 147 -3.42 3.77 3.50
N PHE A 148 -3.53 3.24 2.30
CA PHE A 148 -4.80 3.05 1.58
C PHE A 148 -4.94 1.59 1.16
N ASP A 149 -4.76 0.70 2.11
CA ASP A 149 -4.66 -0.74 1.96
C ASP A 149 -5.78 -1.47 2.72
N SER A 150 -7.00 -0.90 2.71
CA SER A 150 -8.20 -1.59 3.22
C SER A 150 -9.23 -1.73 2.09
N PRO A 151 -10.01 -2.85 2.07
CA PRO A 151 -11.08 -3.00 1.10
C PRO A 151 -12.22 -2.01 1.35
N ASP A 152 -13.06 -1.80 0.35
CA ASP A 152 -14.16 -0.84 0.32
C ASP A 152 -13.64 0.63 0.34
N LEU A 153 -14.56 1.58 0.55
CA LEU A 153 -14.23 3.00 0.77
C LEU A 153 -14.52 3.44 2.21
N ASN A 154 -15.56 2.89 2.84
CA ASN A 154 -16.15 3.44 4.05
C ASN A 154 -15.50 2.95 5.36
N ARG A 155 -14.26 2.50 5.31
CA ARG A 155 -13.55 1.81 6.39
C ARG A 155 -12.21 2.49 6.71
N ALA A 156 -11.83 2.44 8.00
CA ALA A 156 -10.48 2.74 8.47
C ALA A 156 -10.07 1.77 9.57
N ALA A 157 -8.79 1.38 9.59
CA ALA A 157 -8.22 0.63 10.68
C ALA A 157 -7.70 1.60 11.76
N TYR A 158 -8.20 1.46 13.01
CA TYR A 158 -7.64 2.16 14.17
C TYR A 158 -6.57 1.34 14.88
N ALA A 159 -6.50 0.06 14.59
CA ALA A 159 -5.51 -0.88 15.12
C ALA A 159 -5.23 -1.98 14.10
N CYS A 160 -4.07 -2.62 14.21
CA CYS A 160 -3.68 -3.74 13.39
C CYS A 160 -2.98 -4.79 14.25
N SER A 161 -3.47 -6.04 14.25
CA SER A 161 -2.95 -7.14 15.09
C SER A 161 -2.72 -6.76 16.56
N GLY A 162 -3.60 -5.91 17.13
CA GLY A 162 -3.50 -5.43 18.50
C GLY A 162 -2.57 -4.24 18.71
N VAL A 163 -1.91 -3.75 17.66
CA VAL A 163 -1.13 -2.51 17.68
C VAL A 163 -2.03 -1.34 17.34
N LYS A 164 -2.14 -0.38 18.24
CA LYS A 164 -2.91 0.85 18.02
C LYS A 164 -2.19 1.72 16.99
N LEU A 165 -2.89 2.14 15.94
CA LEU A 165 -2.35 2.97 14.88
C LEU A 165 -2.46 4.47 15.22
N PHE A 166 -3.61 4.91 15.75
CA PHE A 166 -3.85 6.28 16.21
C PHE A 166 -4.80 6.31 17.41
N SER A 167 -4.84 7.43 18.13
CA SER A 167 -5.69 7.60 19.32
C SER A 167 -7.07 8.18 18.98
N ALA A 168 -8.05 7.96 19.87
CA ALA A 168 -9.35 8.58 19.77
C ALA A 168 -9.29 10.11 19.81
N ASN A 169 -8.34 10.67 20.57
CA ASN A 169 -8.14 12.11 20.63
C ASN A 169 -7.65 12.66 19.28
N PHE A 170 -6.67 12.02 18.65
CA PHE A 170 -6.21 12.39 17.32
C PHE A 170 -7.35 12.30 16.29
N PHE A 171 -8.13 11.22 16.33
CA PHE A 171 -9.29 11.06 15.45
C PHE A 171 -10.30 12.20 15.63
N LYS A 172 -10.72 12.50 16.86
CA LYS A 172 -11.68 13.57 17.13
C LYS A 172 -11.19 14.94 16.70
N THR A 173 -9.88 15.19 16.84
CA THR A 173 -9.28 16.49 16.53
C THR A 173 -9.10 16.71 15.04
N TYR A 174 -8.65 15.68 14.30
CA TYR A 174 -8.18 15.87 12.93
C TYR A 174 -8.98 15.12 11.88
N MET A 175 -9.65 14.00 12.22
CA MET A 175 -10.18 13.11 11.22
C MET A 175 -11.73 13.06 11.18
N GLN A 176 -12.39 13.22 12.32
CA GLN A 176 -13.80 12.88 12.48
C GLN A 176 -14.71 13.54 11.46
N ASP A 177 -14.60 14.85 11.27
CA ASP A 177 -15.50 15.60 10.39
C ASP A 177 -15.19 15.31 8.91
N ILE A 178 -13.91 15.20 8.57
CA ILE A 178 -13.47 14.86 7.20
C ILE A 178 -13.90 13.45 6.84
N CYS A 179 -13.64 12.47 7.70
CA CYS A 179 -14.09 11.09 7.49
C CYS A 179 -15.61 11.01 7.30
N LYS A 180 -16.39 11.71 8.14
CA LYS A 180 -17.86 11.78 8.03
C LYS A 180 -18.30 12.40 6.70
N LYS A 181 -17.66 13.49 6.28
CA LYS A 181 -17.92 14.18 5.00
C LYS A 181 -17.74 13.24 3.81
N HIS A 182 -16.71 12.39 3.84
CA HIS A 182 -16.41 11.43 2.78
C HIS A 182 -17.09 10.06 2.94
N GLY A 183 -18.03 9.92 3.91
CA GLY A 183 -18.84 8.70 4.08
C GLY A 183 -18.13 7.54 4.77
N LEU A 184 -16.98 7.80 5.41
CA LEU A 184 -16.25 6.79 6.16
C LEU A 184 -16.91 6.58 7.53
N THR A 185 -17.42 5.38 7.77
CA THR A 185 -18.27 5.09 8.94
C THR A 185 -17.84 3.86 9.72
N LYS A 186 -16.98 3.03 9.19
CA LYS A 186 -16.54 1.78 9.82
C LYS A 186 -15.12 1.93 10.36
N PHE A 187 -14.94 1.74 11.65
CA PHE A 187 -13.64 1.72 12.30
C PHE A 187 -13.41 0.34 12.91
N GLN A 188 -12.34 -0.32 12.54
CA GLN A 188 -12.09 -1.69 12.95
C GLN A 188 -10.60 -1.95 13.20
N SER A 189 -10.29 -3.10 13.79
CA SER A 189 -8.94 -3.65 13.81
C SER A 189 -8.76 -4.57 12.61
N GLU A 190 -7.62 -4.47 11.94
CA GLU A 190 -7.25 -5.31 10.80
C GLU A 190 -6.13 -6.30 11.19
N PRO A 191 -5.96 -7.40 10.44
CA PRO A 191 -4.97 -8.43 10.81
C PRO A 191 -3.52 -8.00 10.55
N PHE A 192 -3.19 -7.63 9.31
CA PHE A 192 -1.85 -7.26 8.87
C PHE A 192 -1.93 -6.11 7.88
N THR A 193 -0.91 -5.25 7.90
CA THR A 193 -0.66 -4.21 6.90
C THR A 193 0.67 -3.53 7.20
N ASP A 194 1.32 -2.96 6.21
CA ASP A 194 2.60 -2.25 6.30
C ASP A 194 2.59 -1.10 7.32
N VAL A 195 1.46 -0.41 7.50
CA VAL A 195 1.34 0.67 8.49
C VAL A 195 1.58 0.19 9.93
N LYS A 196 1.33 -1.08 10.23
CA LYS A 196 1.65 -1.68 11.53
C LYS A 196 3.16 -1.74 11.73
N GLU A 197 3.89 -2.22 10.73
CA GLU A 197 5.35 -2.32 10.78
C GLU A 197 6.00 -0.93 10.91
N ILE A 198 5.50 0.06 10.16
CA ILE A 198 5.94 1.45 10.28
C ILE A 198 5.68 1.94 11.71
N ARG A 199 4.47 1.75 12.22
CA ARG A 199 4.05 2.19 13.54
C ARG A 199 4.93 1.60 14.65
N GLU A 200 5.19 0.29 14.61
CA GLU A 200 6.00 -0.39 15.62
C GLU A 200 7.47 0.04 15.58
N GLN A 201 8.02 0.25 14.40
CA GLN A 201 9.44 0.55 14.24
C GLN A 201 9.79 2.03 14.43
N THR A 202 8.86 2.95 14.22
CA THR A 202 9.12 4.40 14.20
C THR A 202 8.43 5.17 15.33
N GLY A 203 7.36 4.63 15.92
CA GLY A 203 6.55 5.35 16.91
C GLY A 203 5.56 6.36 16.31
N ILE A 204 5.62 6.62 15.00
CA ILE A 204 4.78 7.61 14.31
C ILE A 204 3.33 7.12 14.24
N MET A 205 2.34 8.02 14.38
CA MET A 205 0.95 7.66 14.15
C MET A 205 0.72 7.27 12.70
N CYS A 206 0.00 6.18 12.52
CA CYS A 206 -0.36 5.65 11.22
C CYS A 206 -1.88 5.52 11.09
N MET A 207 -2.38 5.60 9.88
CA MET A 207 -3.78 5.40 9.53
C MET A 207 -3.85 4.42 8.37
N ASN A 208 -4.90 3.59 8.28
CA ASN A 208 -5.15 2.78 7.10
C ASN A 208 -6.61 2.91 6.68
N PHE A 209 -6.83 3.28 5.44
CA PHE A 209 -8.13 3.62 4.87
C PHE A 209 -8.54 2.67 3.75
N GLY A 210 -9.84 2.57 3.52
CA GLY A 210 -10.39 1.93 2.33
C GLY A 210 -9.97 2.67 1.07
N SER A 211 -9.52 1.93 0.07
CA SER A 211 -9.01 2.46 -1.19
C SER A 211 -9.93 2.25 -2.39
N GLY A 212 -11.07 1.60 -2.20
CA GLY A 212 -12.05 1.37 -3.27
C GLY A 212 -11.79 0.13 -4.12
N TYR A 213 -11.02 -0.84 -3.62
CA TYR A 213 -11.01 -2.18 -4.18
C TYR A 213 -12.01 -3.08 -3.45
N TYR A 214 -12.50 -4.11 -4.14
CA TYR A 214 -13.54 -5.01 -3.67
C TYR A 214 -13.23 -6.44 -4.05
N ASN A 215 -13.71 -7.40 -3.25
CA ASN A 215 -13.48 -8.84 -3.45
C ASN A 215 -12.00 -9.20 -3.53
N ALA A 216 -11.16 -8.57 -2.71
CA ALA A 216 -9.72 -8.83 -2.63
C ALA A 216 -9.39 -10.31 -2.61
N HIS A 217 -8.21 -10.69 -3.05
CA HIS A 217 -7.70 -12.06 -3.05
C HIS A 217 -8.56 -13.06 -3.85
N SER A 218 -9.35 -12.58 -4.81
CA SER A 218 -10.19 -13.43 -5.64
C SER A 218 -10.10 -13.11 -7.13
N GLU A 219 -10.53 -14.03 -7.99
CA GLU A 219 -10.64 -13.79 -9.43
C GLU A 219 -11.74 -12.78 -9.78
N ARG A 220 -12.56 -12.37 -8.82
CA ARG A 220 -13.64 -11.40 -8.97
C ARG A 220 -13.30 -10.03 -8.40
N GLU A 221 -12.04 -9.80 -8.09
CA GLU A 221 -11.56 -8.53 -7.60
C GLU A 221 -11.75 -7.43 -8.65
N TYR A 222 -12.20 -6.27 -8.20
CA TYR A 222 -12.37 -5.07 -9.01
C TYR A 222 -12.12 -3.82 -8.18
N CYS A 223 -11.89 -2.69 -8.86
CA CYS A 223 -11.80 -1.39 -8.21
C CYS A 223 -12.92 -0.49 -8.72
N VAL A 224 -13.34 0.47 -7.88
CA VAL A 224 -14.34 1.48 -8.21
C VAL A 224 -13.64 2.83 -8.34
N ILE A 225 -13.72 3.43 -9.53
CA ILE A 225 -12.98 4.66 -9.87
C ILE A 225 -13.37 5.82 -8.94
N GLU A 226 -14.65 6.02 -8.72
CA GLU A 226 -15.18 7.09 -7.88
C GLU A 226 -14.81 6.90 -6.40
N ASP A 227 -14.63 5.66 -5.96
CA ASP A 227 -14.21 5.36 -4.59
C ASP A 227 -12.73 5.65 -4.40
N MET A 228 -11.88 5.28 -5.35
CA MET A 228 -10.45 5.64 -5.36
C MET A 228 -10.27 7.17 -5.37
N ASP A 229 -11.05 7.89 -6.21
CA ASP A 229 -11.02 9.35 -6.26
C ASP A 229 -11.47 9.97 -4.92
N THR A 230 -12.51 9.42 -4.31
CA THR A 230 -12.99 9.87 -2.99
C THR A 230 -11.96 9.63 -1.89
N ALA A 231 -11.28 8.47 -1.88
CA ALA A 231 -10.20 8.17 -0.95
C ALA A 231 -9.02 9.13 -1.13
N CYS A 232 -8.63 9.42 -2.38
CA CYS A 232 -7.59 10.39 -2.69
C CYS A 232 -7.94 11.80 -2.17
N ARG A 233 -9.14 12.30 -2.46
CA ARG A 233 -9.60 13.62 -1.98
C ARG A 233 -9.68 13.70 -0.47
N MET A 234 -10.15 12.64 0.19
CA MET A 234 -10.17 12.55 1.64
C MET A 234 -8.75 12.62 2.21
N GLY A 235 -7.81 11.88 1.63
CA GLY A 235 -6.40 11.89 2.05
C GLY A 235 -5.75 13.27 1.89
N VAL A 236 -5.98 13.94 0.77
CA VAL A 236 -5.49 15.31 0.54
C VAL A 236 -6.05 16.27 1.58
N GLU A 237 -7.37 16.26 1.80
CA GLU A 237 -8.03 17.12 2.80
C GLU A 237 -7.53 16.85 4.23
N LEU A 238 -7.30 15.60 4.58
CA LEU A 238 -6.69 15.24 5.87
C LEU A 238 -5.28 15.80 6.01
N ILE A 239 -4.44 15.70 4.98
CA ILE A 239 -3.08 16.22 4.99
C ILE A 239 -3.09 17.74 5.11
N GLU A 240 -3.92 18.43 4.36
CA GLU A 240 -4.06 19.89 4.45
C GLU A 240 -4.51 20.34 5.83
N PHE A 241 -5.41 19.59 6.48
CA PHE A 241 -5.92 19.91 7.80
C PHE A 241 -4.95 19.57 8.94
N ILE A 242 -4.27 18.43 8.90
CA ILE A 242 -3.28 18.00 9.89
C ILE A 242 -2.01 18.86 9.77
N GLY A 243 -1.62 19.20 8.55
CA GLY A 243 -0.45 20.02 8.24
C GLY A 243 0.88 19.28 8.40
N LEU A 244 1.96 20.05 8.41
CA LEU A 244 3.35 19.56 8.48
C LEU A 244 3.80 19.32 9.93
N THR A 245 3.02 18.55 10.67
CA THR A 245 3.21 18.31 12.10
C THR A 245 3.55 16.85 12.40
N ARG A 246 4.23 16.60 13.51
CA ARG A 246 4.58 15.24 13.94
C ARG A 246 3.63 14.75 15.02
N HIS A 247 3.12 13.56 14.83
CA HIS A 247 2.24 12.88 15.76
C HIS A 247 2.80 11.50 16.11
N GLU A 248 3.09 11.30 17.38
CA GLU A 248 3.58 10.05 17.92
C GLU A 248 2.56 9.47 18.90
N LEU A 249 2.48 8.17 18.95
CA LEU A 249 1.70 7.45 19.93
C LEU A 249 2.65 6.61 20.77
N GLN A 250 2.67 6.82 22.07
CA GLN A 250 3.47 5.98 22.97
C GLN A 250 3.04 4.52 22.83
N HIS A 251 4.02 3.62 22.81
CA HIS A 251 3.77 2.19 22.70
C HIS A 251 2.89 1.71 23.86
N SER A 252 1.63 1.48 23.60
CA SER A 252 0.83 0.56 24.40
C SER A 252 0.74 -0.76 23.62
N SER A 253 1.84 -1.51 23.57
CA SER A 253 1.72 -2.90 23.18
C SER A 253 0.88 -3.57 24.25
N GLY A 254 -0.32 -3.98 23.92
CA GLY A 254 -1.17 -4.76 24.87
C GLY A 254 -0.57 -6.12 25.23
N TRP A 255 0.69 -6.37 24.88
CA TRP A 255 1.44 -7.57 25.17
C TRP A 255 2.68 -7.20 25.99
N VAL A 256 2.70 -7.56 27.25
CA VAL A 256 3.85 -7.39 28.13
C VAL A 256 4.50 -8.75 28.34
N LYS A 257 5.83 -8.79 28.24
CA LYS A 257 6.59 -9.99 28.57
C LYS A 257 6.56 -10.15 30.10
N ALA A 258 5.83 -11.17 30.55
CA ALA A 258 5.77 -11.48 31.98
C ALA A 258 7.12 -12.02 32.50
N PRO A 259 7.38 -12.02 33.82
CA PRO A 259 8.64 -12.51 34.40
C PRO A 259 8.99 -13.95 34.02
N ASP A 260 8.01 -14.75 33.65
CA ASP A 260 8.18 -16.12 33.14
C ASP A 260 8.56 -16.19 31.66
N GLY A 261 8.77 -15.04 31.01
CA GLY A 261 9.15 -14.94 29.61
C GLY A 261 8.00 -15.07 28.61
N VAL A 262 6.79 -15.34 29.06
CA VAL A 262 5.59 -15.47 28.21
C VAL A 262 4.96 -14.10 27.96
N TYR A 263 4.64 -13.79 26.70
CA TYR A 263 3.91 -12.56 26.37
C TYR A 263 2.43 -12.74 26.76
N ARG A 264 1.95 -11.85 27.62
CA ARG A 264 0.53 -11.79 28.01
C ARG A 264 -0.07 -10.47 27.57
N LYS A 265 -1.29 -10.55 27.04
CA LYS A 265 -2.08 -9.35 26.75
C LYS A 265 -2.48 -8.70 28.07
N VAL A 266 -1.98 -7.52 28.33
CA VAL A 266 -2.49 -6.70 29.42
C VAL A 266 -3.85 -6.20 28.99
N ALA A 267 -4.91 -6.63 29.67
CA ALA A 267 -6.24 -6.06 29.52
C ALA A 267 -6.17 -4.63 30.08
N THR A 268 -5.78 -3.68 29.26
CA THR A 268 -6.09 -2.30 29.52
C THR A 268 -7.53 -2.11 29.05
N ASP A 269 -8.41 -1.56 29.89
CA ASP A 269 -9.64 -0.91 29.45
C ASP A 269 -9.21 0.26 28.58
N ASP A 270 -8.88 -0.05 27.31
CA ASP A 270 -8.39 0.95 26.38
C ASP A 270 -9.57 1.83 25.97
N GLU A 271 -9.61 3.04 26.51
CA GLU A 271 -10.64 4.03 26.19
C GLU A 271 -10.75 4.30 24.68
N ASP A 272 -9.65 4.19 23.95
CA ASP A 272 -9.64 4.33 22.51
C ASP A 272 -10.36 3.17 21.82
N GLU A 273 -10.08 1.93 22.22
CA GLU A 273 -10.78 0.75 21.68
C GLU A 273 -12.28 0.83 21.94
N LYS A 274 -12.65 1.19 23.16
CA LYS A 274 -14.05 1.40 23.57
C LYS A 274 -14.73 2.50 22.75
N PHE A 275 -14.02 3.59 22.50
CA PHE A 275 -14.51 4.68 21.66
C PHE A 275 -14.76 4.22 20.22
N PHE A 276 -13.80 3.56 19.57
CA PHE A 276 -13.94 3.12 18.16
C PHE A 276 -15.00 2.03 17.99
N ARG A 277 -15.13 1.12 18.93
CA ARG A 277 -16.23 0.13 18.95
C ARG A 277 -17.60 0.80 19.02
N THR A 278 -17.73 1.80 19.87
CA THR A 278 -19.00 2.56 20.01
C THR A 278 -19.32 3.33 18.73
N LEU A 279 -18.32 3.97 18.13
CA LEU A 279 -18.45 4.73 16.90
C LEU A 279 -18.89 3.85 15.71
N SER A 280 -18.42 2.61 15.66
CA SER A 280 -18.77 1.63 14.62
C SER A 280 -20.14 0.95 14.84
N GLY A 281 -20.87 1.30 15.89
CA GLY A 281 -22.19 0.71 16.20
C GLY A 281 -22.14 -0.73 16.69
N VAL A 282 -20.97 -1.24 17.05
CA VAL A 282 -20.80 -2.58 17.62
C VAL A 282 -21.19 -2.53 19.10
N GLN A 283 -22.44 -2.90 19.43
CA GLN A 283 -22.86 -3.11 20.81
C GLN A 283 -22.07 -4.27 21.46
N TYR A 284 -21.83 -4.15 22.77
CA TYR A 284 -21.17 -5.14 23.60
C TYR A 284 -21.79 -6.52 23.45
N GLY A 285 -21.31 -7.33 22.54
CA GLY A 285 -21.49 -8.77 22.50
C GLY A 285 -20.13 -9.41 22.73
N TYR A 286 -20.01 -10.24 23.72
CA TYR A 286 -18.86 -11.08 23.98
C TYR A 286 -18.69 -11.99 22.76
N TYR A 287 -17.94 -11.55 21.76
CA TYR A 287 -17.53 -12.41 20.66
C TYR A 287 -16.35 -13.27 21.12
N GLY A 288 -16.71 -14.43 21.72
CA GLY A 288 -15.82 -15.56 21.65
C GLY A 288 -15.44 -15.77 20.17
N TYR A 289 -14.19 -16.10 19.92
CA TYR A 289 -13.70 -16.52 18.62
C TYR A 289 -14.58 -17.61 18.03
N GLY A 290 -15.61 -17.23 17.32
CA GLY A 290 -16.49 -18.08 16.54
C GLY A 290 -16.05 -17.99 15.10
N ASN A 291 -15.46 -19.07 14.62
CA ASN A 291 -15.17 -19.44 13.26
C ASN A 291 -15.86 -18.58 12.20
N GLN A 292 -15.16 -17.62 11.62
CA GLN A 292 -15.44 -17.19 10.26
C GLN A 292 -14.16 -17.33 9.43
N GLY A 293 -14.19 -18.31 8.52
CA GLY A 293 -13.28 -18.47 7.40
C GLY A 293 -11.84 -18.76 7.81
N SER A 294 -11.54 -20.03 8.12
CA SER A 294 -10.16 -20.51 8.15
C SER A 294 -9.55 -20.31 6.77
N TYR A 295 -8.66 -19.33 6.65
CA TYR A 295 -7.67 -19.36 5.59
C TYR A 295 -6.75 -20.55 5.91
N ASN A 296 -6.99 -21.68 5.23
CA ASN A 296 -6.14 -22.87 5.31
C ASN A 296 -4.77 -22.56 4.69
N TYR A 297 -3.82 -22.16 5.52
CA TYR A 297 -2.44 -22.52 5.25
C TYR A 297 -2.35 -24.03 5.35
N GLY A 298 -2.19 -24.71 4.20
CA GLY A 298 -2.11 -26.15 4.12
C GLY A 298 -0.89 -26.72 4.85
N THR A 299 -1.05 -27.03 6.12
CA THR A 299 -0.21 -28.00 6.83
C THR A 299 -1.02 -29.27 6.97
N THR A 300 -0.78 -30.21 6.07
CA THR A 300 -1.23 -31.60 6.24
C THR A 300 -0.45 -32.24 7.39
N THR A 301 -1.02 -32.25 8.59
CA THR A 301 -0.56 -33.12 9.67
C THR A 301 -1.30 -34.45 9.56
N LYS A 302 -0.61 -35.47 9.10
CA LYS A 302 -1.00 -36.86 9.32
C LYS A 302 -0.64 -37.24 10.77
N THR A 303 -1.63 -37.46 11.60
CA THR A 303 -1.45 -38.14 12.89
C THR A 303 -1.25 -39.61 12.68
N SER A 304 -0.05 -40.10 12.95
CA SER A 304 0.18 -41.48 13.36
C SER A 304 1.20 -41.46 14.49
N GLY A 305 0.82 -42.04 15.64
CA GLY A 305 1.63 -42.04 16.83
C GLY A 305 2.94 -42.82 16.66
N SER A 306 4.01 -42.22 17.11
CA SER A 306 5.21 -42.89 17.64
C SER A 306 6.11 -41.87 18.26
N THR A 307 6.50 -42.09 19.49
CA THR A 307 7.48 -41.32 20.26
C THR A 307 8.83 -41.42 19.59
N THR A 308 9.40 -40.27 19.18
CA THR A 308 10.81 -40.22 18.79
C THR A 308 11.42 -38.91 19.25
N THR A 309 12.46 -39.02 20.04
CA THR A 309 13.33 -37.97 20.56
C THR A 309 13.99 -37.25 19.39
N THR A 310 13.73 -35.93 19.24
CA THR A 310 14.34 -35.16 18.18
C THR A 310 15.52 -34.34 18.73
N THR A 311 16.71 -34.75 18.34
CA THR A 311 17.97 -33.99 18.48
C THR A 311 17.89 -32.81 17.53
N VAL A 312 17.96 -31.59 18.07
CA VAL A 312 18.00 -30.34 17.27
C VAL A 312 19.38 -30.19 16.68
N THR A 313 19.55 -30.51 15.42
CA THR A 313 20.69 -30.11 14.61
C THR A 313 20.40 -28.73 14.04
N LYS A 314 21.15 -27.73 14.44
CA LYS A 314 21.20 -26.42 13.78
C LYS A 314 21.73 -26.62 12.36
N THR A 315 20.85 -26.64 11.38
CA THR A 315 21.23 -26.39 9.99
C THR A 315 21.21 -24.89 9.75
N THR A 316 22.36 -24.36 9.44
CA THR A 316 22.56 -23.01 8.91
C THR A 316 21.80 -22.89 7.57
N GLU A 317 20.66 -22.21 7.59
CA GLU A 317 20.00 -21.74 6.36
C GLU A 317 20.78 -20.55 5.84
N THR A 318 21.79 -20.80 5.05
CA THR A 318 22.43 -19.80 4.19
C THR A 318 22.20 -20.24 2.74
N ALA A 319 21.75 -19.28 1.92
CA ALA A 319 21.72 -19.32 0.45
C ALA A 319 20.48 -19.91 -0.26
N LYS A 320 19.26 -19.51 0.09
CA LYS A 320 18.11 -19.64 -0.82
C LYS A 320 17.29 -18.35 -1.06
N ASP A 321 17.56 -17.29 -0.31
CA ASP A 321 16.77 -16.06 -0.37
C ASP A 321 17.23 -15.04 -1.43
N ASP A 322 18.40 -15.23 -2.07
CA ASP A 322 18.99 -14.22 -2.97
C ASP A 322 18.47 -14.25 -4.42
N LYS A 323 17.70 -15.25 -4.81
CA LYS A 323 17.26 -15.37 -6.23
C LYS A 323 16.04 -14.51 -6.58
N ASN A 324 15.32 -13.98 -5.61
CA ASN A 324 14.09 -13.21 -5.80
C ASN A 324 14.19 -11.73 -5.37
N LYS A 325 15.33 -11.27 -4.86
CA LYS A 325 15.52 -9.84 -4.56
C LYS A 325 15.50 -9.03 -5.84
N VAL A 326 14.69 -7.96 -5.82
CA VAL A 326 14.73 -6.94 -6.86
C VAL A 326 16.16 -6.39 -6.92
N ASN A 327 16.87 -6.67 -8.00
CA ASN A 327 18.24 -6.17 -8.18
C ASN A 327 18.15 -4.69 -8.59
N ILE A 328 18.49 -3.80 -7.65
CA ILE A 328 18.44 -2.34 -7.83
C ILE A 328 19.29 -1.88 -9.04
N GLU A 329 20.42 -2.50 -9.29
CA GLU A 329 21.26 -2.19 -10.47
C GLU A 329 20.55 -2.60 -11.76
N THR A 330 19.89 -3.75 -11.77
CA THR A 330 19.07 -4.19 -12.92
C THR A 330 17.89 -3.24 -13.14
N LEU A 331 17.23 -2.76 -12.06
CA LEU A 331 16.16 -1.78 -12.16
C LEU A 331 16.66 -0.45 -12.74
N LYS A 332 17.79 0.07 -12.26
CA LYS A 332 18.40 1.29 -12.80
C LYS A 332 18.71 1.12 -14.28
N TYR A 333 19.35 0.01 -14.67
CA TYR A 333 19.68 -0.29 -16.06
C TYR A 333 18.44 -0.40 -16.96
N VAL A 334 17.39 -1.10 -16.51
CA VAL A 334 16.14 -1.24 -17.27
C VAL A 334 15.45 0.11 -17.40
N THR A 335 15.48 0.94 -16.36
CA THR A 335 14.87 2.26 -16.36
C THR A 335 15.57 3.21 -17.34
N GLU A 336 16.90 3.23 -17.32
CA GLU A 336 17.69 4.04 -18.25
C GLU A 336 17.47 3.62 -19.71
N ARG A 337 17.46 2.33 -19.99
CA ARG A 337 17.19 1.81 -21.35
C ARG A 337 15.76 2.06 -21.83
N TYR A 338 14.80 2.05 -20.93
CA TYR A 338 13.41 2.36 -21.29
C TYR A 338 13.24 3.84 -21.65
N GLU A 339 13.94 4.75 -20.97
CA GLU A 339 13.98 6.18 -21.33
C GLU A 339 14.64 6.42 -22.68
N GLU A 340 15.78 5.80 -22.95
CA GLU A 340 16.42 5.85 -24.27
C GLU A 340 15.48 5.37 -25.37
N HIS A 341 14.72 4.31 -25.13
CA HIS A 341 13.74 3.79 -26.09
C HIS A 341 12.56 4.76 -26.30
N ILE A 342 12.05 5.41 -25.25
CA ILE A 342 10.98 6.41 -25.36
C ILE A 342 11.46 7.63 -26.15
N GLU A 343 12.66 8.12 -25.89
CA GLU A 343 13.22 9.25 -26.63
C GLU A 343 13.48 8.89 -28.11
N ASP A 344 13.94 7.67 -28.41
CA ASP A 344 14.06 7.19 -29.79
C ASP A 344 12.70 7.11 -30.49
N VAL A 345 11.66 6.61 -29.81
CA VAL A 345 10.30 6.58 -30.33
C VAL A 345 9.75 7.99 -30.57
N LYS A 346 9.94 8.91 -29.62
CA LYS A 346 9.56 10.33 -29.80
C LYS A 346 10.26 10.95 -31.01
N ALA A 347 11.56 10.77 -31.14
CA ALA A 347 12.34 11.29 -32.26
C ALA A 347 11.87 10.73 -33.60
N ARG A 348 11.45 9.46 -33.66
CA ARG A 348 10.86 8.85 -34.87
C ARG A 348 9.49 9.42 -35.20
N ILE A 349 8.63 9.60 -34.19
CA ILE A 349 7.31 10.22 -34.38
C ILE A 349 7.47 11.67 -34.83
N GLN A 350 8.37 12.44 -34.25
CA GLN A 350 8.66 13.80 -34.65
C GLN A 350 9.05 13.89 -36.14
N LYS A 351 9.96 13.00 -36.60
CA LYS A 351 10.34 12.92 -38.01
C LYS A 351 9.16 12.61 -38.93
N VAL A 352 8.25 11.73 -38.50
CA VAL A 352 7.03 11.42 -39.25
C VAL A 352 6.09 12.63 -39.31
N CYS A 353 5.93 13.35 -38.19
CA CYS A 353 5.13 14.58 -38.14
C CYS A 353 5.71 15.67 -39.06
N GLU A 354 7.02 15.90 -39.02
CA GLU A 354 7.73 16.84 -39.90
C GLU A 354 7.55 16.48 -41.38
N ALA A 355 7.66 15.20 -41.73
CA ALA A 355 7.51 14.71 -43.10
C ALA A 355 6.08 14.86 -43.64
N ASN A 356 5.07 14.99 -42.77
CA ASN A 356 3.65 15.11 -43.13
C ASN A 356 3.06 16.46 -42.77
N ASN A 357 3.83 17.48 -42.42
CA ASN A 357 3.40 18.81 -41.95
C ASN A 357 2.40 18.77 -40.77
N ILE A 358 2.57 17.83 -39.87
CA ILE A 358 1.77 17.70 -38.65
C ILE A 358 2.51 18.41 -37.51
N ASP A 359 1.81 19.21 -36.72
CA ASP A 359 2.39 19.85 -35.54
C ASP A 359 2.66 18.81 -34.45
N PHE A 360 3.94 18.52 -34.21
CA PHE A 360 4.36 17.54 -33.19
C PHE A 360 3.91 17.92 -31.79
N ALA A 361 3.81 19.22 -31.46
CA ALA A 361 3.37 19.68 -30.13
C ALA A 361 1.92 19.27 -29.83
N LEU A 362 1.05 19.24 -30.85
CA LEU A 362 -0.32 18.72 -30.73
C LEU A 362 -0.30 17.20 -30.44
N PHE A 363 0.58 16.47 -31.13
CA PHE A 363 0.74 15.03 -30.96
C PHE A 363 1.39 14.68 -29.63
N GLU A 364 2.36 15.47 -29.18
CA GLU A 364 3.03 15.29 -27.87
C GLU A 364 2.04 15.50 -26.71
N ASN A 365 1.14 16.47 -26.81
CA ASN A 365 0.08 16.68 -25.83
C ASN A 365 -0.94 15.53 -25.81
N GLU A 366 -1.35 15.00 -26.95
CA GLU A 366 -2.22 13.83 -27.04
C GLU A 366 -1.51 12.54 -26.59
N PHE A 367 -0.25 12.36 -26.97
CA PHE A 367 0.57 11.21 -26.57
C PHE A 367 0.86 11.23 -25.07
N VAL A 368 1.20 12.40 -24.51
CA VAL A 368 1.37 12.62 -23.07
C VAL A 368 0.04 12.45 -22.34
N THR A 369 -1.09 12.85 -22.93
CA THR A 369 -2.42 12.67 -22.35
C THR A 369 -2.87 11.21 -22.43
N THR A 370 -2.51 10.48 -23.49
CA THR A 370 -2.80 9.04 -23.64
C THR A 370 -1.92 8.18 -22.73
N ILE A 371 -0.71 8.64 -22.36
CA ILE A 371 0.16 8.04 -21.34
C ILE A 371 -0.16 8.58 -19.93
N LYS A 372 -0.93 9.66 -19.83
CA LYS A 372 -1.42 10.23 -18.56
C LYS A 372 -2.70 9.58 -18.05
N PHE A 373 -3.08 8.38 -18.54
CA PHE A 373 -4.33 7.65 -18.17
C PHE A 373 -5.60 8.12 -18.78
#